data_4b3d96e6782cc2fbd593af6c6d0f79b3
#
_entry.id   4b3d96e6782cc2fbd593af6c6d0f79b3
#
_cell.length_a   1.000
_cell.length_b   1.000
_cell.length_c   1.000
_cell.angle_alpha   90.00
_cell.angle_beta   90.00
_cell.angle_gamma   90.00
#
_symmetry.space_group_name_H-M   'P 1'
#
loop_
_entity.id
_entity.type
_entity.pdbx_description
1 polymer ?
#
loop_
_entity_poly.entity_id
_entity_poly.type
_entity_poly.pdbx_seq_one_letter_code
_entity_poly.pdbx_strand_id
1 'polypeptide(L)'
;MTPLRAKYIRDLTIRGRSRRTQRAYIRYVSELARYYQRSPEQISYEEVTNWLYHLIKERQLSASSVNVAVNAVRFLYGITLGRNTEALTASVPHMKHPIRRAEVYARSELEAILSAPSQPRDRAFLMTVYACGLRISEATDLKTSDIDRPRMQLRVRNGKGAKGRVLPLSKRLLKGVGGLLASTASS
;
A
#
# COMPACT_ATOMS: atom_id res chain seq x y z
N MET A 1 0.70 -18.39 -19.34
CA MET A 1 1.31 -17.06 -19.03
C MET A 1 2.09 -16.63 -20.25
N THR A 2 1.87 -15.40 -20.78
CA THR A 2 2.60 -14.93 -21.97
C THR A 2 4.07 -14.63 -21.68
N PRO A 3 5.00 -14.74 -22.64
CA PRO A 3 6.42 -14.43 -22.44
C PRO A 3 6.65 -13.00 -21.93
N LEU A 4 5.91 -12.01 -22.48
CA LEU A 4 5.96 -10.62 -22.05
C LEU A 4 5.59 -10.47 -20.56
N ARG A 5 4.50 -11.12 -20.11
CA ARG A 5 4.08 -11.08 -18.72
C ARG A 5 5.14 -11.69 -17.79
N ALA A 6 5.75 -12.79 -18.19
CA ALA A 6 6.83 -13.41 -17.42
C ALA A 6 8.03 -12.48 -17.29
N LYS A 7 8.46 -11.84 -18.38
CA LYS A 7 9.53 -10.83 -18.40
C LYS A 7 9.20 -9.64 -17.51
N TYR A 8 7.98 -9.11 -17.60
CA TYR A 8 7.51 -7.97 -16.79
C TYR A 8 7.57 -8.28 -15.29
N ILE A 9 7.07 -9.45 -14.87
CA ILE A 9 7.12 -9.89 -13.46
C ILE A 9 8.56 -10.04 -12.99
N ARG A 10 9.44 -10.63 -13.79
CA ARG A 10 10.87 -10.77 -13.48
C ARG A 10 11.51 -9.40 -13.26
N ASP A 11 11.27 -8.44 -14.16
CA ASP A 11 11.85 -7.11 -14.08
C ASP A 11 11.35 -6.32 -12.84
N LEU A 12 10.08 -6.48 -12.47
CA LEU A 12 9.52 -5.94 -11.23
C LEU A 12 10.18 -6.54 -9.99
N THR A 13 10.42 -7.86 -10.02
CA THR A 13 11.03 -8.60 -8.90
C THR A 13 12.50 -8.20 -8.71
N ILE A 14 13.30 -8.17 -9.78
CA ILE A 14 14.71 -7.76 -9.73
C ILE A 14 14.87 -6.34 -9.18
N ARG A 15 13.90 -5.44 -9.47
CA ARG A 15 13.89 -4.07 -8.93
C ARG A 15 13.23 -3.93 -7.55
N GLY A 16 13.03 -5.03 -6.85
CA GLY A 16 12.54 -5.03 -5.46
C GLY A 16 11.13 -4.45 -5.28
N ARG A 17 10.29 -4.48 -6.34
CA ARG A 17 8.91 -3.99 -6.20
C ARG A 17 8.11 -4.92 -5.29
N SER A 18 7.40 -4.34 -4.31
CA SER A 18 6.58 -5.12 -3.37
C SER A 18 5.54 -5.96 -4.11
N ARG A 19 5.12 -7.09 -3.52
CA ARG A 19 4.06 -7.94 -4.10
C ARG A 19 2.77 -7.17 -4.39
N ARG A 20 2.41 -6.20 -3.54
CA ARG A 20 1.25 -5.33 -3.75
C ARG A 20 1.43 -4.45 -5.01
N THR A 21 2.60 -3.84 -5.18
CA THR A 21 2.93 -3.04 -6.37
C THR A 21 2.93 -3.90 -7.62
N GLN A 22 3.54 -5.09 -7.57
CA GLN A 22 3.56 -6.03 -8.70
C GLN A 22 2.12 -6.41 -9.13
N ARG A 23 1.25 -6.77 -8.19
CA ARG A 23 -0.16 -7.09 -8.49
C ARG A 23 -0.90 -5.92 -9.14
N ALA A 24 -0.73 -4.70 -8.62
CA ALA A 24 -1.35 -3.51 -9.16
C ALA A 24 -0.86 -3.21 -10.59
N TYR A 25 0.44 -3.29 -10.83
CA TYR A 25 1.04 -3.04 -12.13
C TYR A 25 0.60 -4.08 -13.17
N ILE A 26 0.64 -5.36 -12.81
CA ILE A 26 0.19 -6.45 -13.68
C ILE A 26 -1.29 -6.27 -14.04
N ARG A 27 -2.13 -5.86 -13.08
CA ARG A 27 -3.55 -5.61 -13.32
C ARG A 27 -3.74 -4.53 -14.37
N TYR A 28 -3.12 -3.36 -14.23
CA TYR A 28 -3.28 -2.26 -15.18
C TYR A 28 -2.75 -2.58 -16.57
N VAL A 29 -1.59 -3.24 -16.68
CA VAL A 29 -1.06 -3.70 -17.98
C VAL A 29 -2.00 -4.73 -18.63
N SER A 30 -2.60 -5.62 -17.83
CA SER A 30 -3.59 -6.58 -18.33
C SER A 30 -4.91 -5.91 -18.73
N GLU A 31 -5.31 -4.83 -18.07
CA GLU A 31 -6.47 -4.01 -18.44
C GLU A 31 -6.23 -3.29 -19.77
N LEU A 32 -5.06 -2.70 -19.95
CA LEU A 32 -4.66 -2.06 -21.21
C LEU A 32 -4.71 -3.06 -22.38
N ALA A 33 -4.11 -4.25 -22.21
CA ALA A 33 -4.13 -5.30 -23.22
C ALA A 33 -5.56 -5.75 -23.58
N ARG A 34 -6.42 -5.87 -22.57
CA ARG A 34 -7.84 -6.26 -22.80
C ARG A 34 -8.65 -5.15 -23.45
N TYR A 35 -8.38 -3.90 -23.13
CA TYR A 35 -9.09 -2.76 -23.72
C TYR A 35 -8.88 -2.70 -25.22
N TYR A 36 -7.66 -2.93 -25.72
CA TYR A 36 -7.34 -2.95 -27.14
C TYR A 36 -7.34 -4.35 -27.77
N GLN A 37 -7.55 -5.40 -26.97
CA GLN A 37 -7.47 -6.81 -27.42
C GLN A 37 -6.19 -7.15 -28.17
N ARG A 38 -5.08 -6.49 -27.81
CA ARG A 38 -3.76 -6.65 -28.41
C ARG A 38 -2.68 -6.76 -27.33
N SER A 39 -1.53 -7.32 -27.73
CA SER A 39 -0.36 -7.32 -26.86
C SER A 39 0.09 -5.88 -26.55
N PRO A 40 0.41 -5.55 -25.27
CA PRO A 40 0.84 -4.20 -24.90
C PRO A 40 2.03 -3.68 -25.71
N GLU A 41 2.90 -4.55 -26.20
CA GLU A 41 4.03 -4.18 -27.08
C GLU A 41 3.61 -3.62 -28.43
N GLN A 42 2.39 -3.88 -28.89
CA GLN A 42 1.81 -3.38 -30.14
C GLN A 42 0.99 -2.10 -29.97
N ILE A 43 0.82 -1.63 -28.72
CA ILE A 43 0.01 -0.45 -28.41
C ILE A 43 0.93 0.77 -28.46
N SER A 44 0.50 1.83 -29.14
CA SER A 44 1.22 3.09 -29.27
C SER A 44 1.09 3.95 -28.00
N TYR A 45 1.93 4.98 -27.86
CA TYR A 45 1.83 5.91 -26.74
C TYR A 45 0.55 6.75 -26.80
N GLU A 46 0.06 7.07 -27.99
CA GLU A 46 -1.21 7.75 -28.18
C GLU A 46 -2.37 6.90 -27.68
N GLU A 47 -2.40 5.62 -28.04
CA GLU A 47 -3.41 4.67 -27.56
C GLU A 47 -3.35 4.52 -26.03
N VAL A 48 -2.15 4.50 -25.45
CA VAL A 48 -2.01 4.51 -23.98
C VAL A 48 -2.63 5.76 -23.38
N THR A 49 -2.41 6.93 -23.98
CA THR A 49 -3.00 8.20 -23.51
C THR A 49 -4.52 8.18 -23.59
N ASN A 50 -5.08 7.67 -24.71
CA ASN A 50 -6.52 7.49 -24.88
C ASN A 50 -7.12 6.54 -23.83
N TRP A 51 -6.42 5.43 -23.54
CA TRP A 51 -6.84 4.52 -22.47
C TRP A 51 -6.80 5.19 -21.09
N LEU A 52 -5.79 5.98 -20.78
CA LEU A 52 -5.74 6.73 -19.52
C LEU A 52 -6.87 7.76 -19.43
N TYR A 53 -7.21 8.42 -20.54
CA TYR A 53 -8.37 9.30 -20.60
C TYR A 53 -9.68 8.55 -20.31
N HIS A 54 -9.87 7.34 -20.89
CA HIS A 54 -10.98 6.46 -20.57
C HIS A 54 -11.03 6.11 -19.05
N LEU A 55 -9.89 5.79 -18.42
CA LEU A 55 -9.85 5.52 -16.98
C LEU A 55 -10.31 6.73 -16.15
N ILE A 56 -10.01 7.95 -16.60
CA ILE A 56 -10.39 9.19 -15.92
C ILE A 56 -11.87 9.51 -16.14
N LYS A 57 -12.31 9.55 -17.38
CA LYS A 57 -13.62 10.07 -17.78
C LYS A 57 -14.74 9.06 -17.63
N GLU A 58 -14.53 7.83 -18.10
CA GLU A 58 -15.57 6.81 -18.10
C GLU A 58 -15.53 5.95 -16.83
N ARG A 59 -14.32 5.55 -16.39
CA ARG A 59 -14.16 4.76 -15.17
C ARG A 59 -14.11 5.61 -13.90
N GLN A 60 -14.00 6.93 -14.01
CA GLN A 60 -13.95 7.90 -12.92
C GLN A 60 -12.94 7.52 -11.81
N LEU A 61 -11.80 6.96 -12.20
CA LEU A 61 -10.78 6.56 -11.25
C LEU A 61 -10.13 7.79 -10.60
N SER A 62 -9.79 7.66 -9.31
CA SER A 62 -9.06 8.70 -8.59
C SER A 62 -7.68 8.96 -9.22
N ALA A 63 -7.18 10.19 -9.11
CA ALA A 63 -5.85 10.56 -9.58
C ALA A 63 -4.75 9.63 -9.05
N SER A 64 -4.89 9.14 -7.79
CA SER A 64 -3.97 8.14 -7.22
C SER A 64 -3.98 6.83 -8.00
N SER A 65 -5.16 6.33 -8.36
CA SER A 65 -5.31 5.09 -9.12
C SER A 65 -4.78 5.22 -10.54
N VAL A 66 -5.07 6.35 -11.20
CA VAL A 66 -4.55 6.65 -12.53
C VAL A 66 -3.02 6.75 -12.51
N ASN A 67 -2.43 7.39 -11.50
CA ASN A 67 -0.97 7.47 -11.36
C ASN A 67 -0.31 6.09 -11.15
N VAL A 68 -1.01 5.13 -10.54
CA VAL A 68 -0.53 3.74 -10.49
C VAL A 68 -0.53 3.11 -11.88
N ALA A 69 -1.56 3.37 -12.69
CA ALA A 69 -1.63 2.91 -14.09
C ALA A 69 -0.51 3.54 -14.94
N VAL A 70 -0.30 4.86 -14.81
CA VAL A 70 0.81 5.58 -15.47
C VAL A 70 2.16 4.92 -15.12
N ASN A 71 2.41 4.67 -13.84
CA ASN A 71 3.66 4.05 -13.39
C ASN A 71 3.81 2.61 -13.91
N ALA A 72 2.73 1.85 -13.98
CA ALA A 72 2.75 0.49 -14.53
C ALA A 72 3.12 0.48 -16.00
N VAL A 73 2.54 1.40 -16.78
CA VAL A 73 2.82 1.55 -18.21
C VAL A 73 4.24 2.07 -18.46
N ARG A 74 4.67 3.10 -17.73
CA ARG A 74 6.05 3.61 -17.84
C ARG A 74 7.08 2.54 -17.51
N PHE A 75 6.81 1.71 -16.52
CA PHE A 75 7.70 0.59 -16.19
C PHE A 75 7.73 -0.45 -17.32
N LEU A 76 6.57 -0.80 -17.89
CA LEU A 76 6.49 -1.75 -19.00
C LEU A 76 7.29 -1.25 -20.19
N TYR A 77 6.98 -0.06 -20.69
CA TYR A 77 7.59 0.44 -21.92
C TYR A 77 9.05 0.81 -21.72
N GLY A 78 9.40 1.49 -20.63
CA GLY A 78 10.77 1.94 -20.41
C GLY A 78 11.71 0.82 -19.97
N ILE A 79 11.26 -0.04 -19.06
CA ILE A 79 12.14 -1.04 -18.46
C ILE A 79 12.03 -2.39 -19.17
N THR A 80 10.82 -2.90 -19.34
CA THR A 80 10.62 -4.25 -19.85
C THR A 80 10.78 -4.30 -21.38
N LEU A 81 10.30 -3.28 -22.08
CA LEU A 81 10.41 -3.19 -23.54
C LEU A 81 11.61 -2.37 -24.02
N GLY A 82 12.29 -1.63 -23.13
CA GLY A 82 13.48 -0.84 -23.48
C GLY A 82 13.20 0.33 -24.43
N ARG A 83 11.97 0.87 -24.45
CA ARG A 83 11.60 1.98 -25.33
C ARG A 83 12.04 3.32 -24.74
N ASN A 84 12.16 4.34 -25.60
CA ASN A 84 12.47 5.70 -25.17
C ASN A 84 11.41 6.22 -24.18
N THR A 85 11.86 6.56 -22.97
CA THR A 85 11.00 7.00 -21.87
C THR A 85 10.69 8.49 -21.90
N GLU A 86 11.43 9.31 -22.65
CA GLU A 86 11.19 10.76 -22.75
C GLU A 86 9.86 11.04 -23.44
N ALA A 87 9.65 10.48 -24.64
CA ALA A 87 8.40 10.60 -25.36
C ALA A 87 7.22 10.05 -24.55
N LEU A 88 7.39 8.91 -23.89
CA LEU A 88 6.38 8.33 -23.02
C LEU A 88 6.08 9.24 -21.83
N THR A 89 7.10 9.86 -21.22
CA THR A 89 6.92 10.73 -20.06
C THR A 89 6.21 12.04 -20.43
N ALA A 90 6.50 12.58 -21.61
CA ALA A 90 5.80 13.73 -22.15
C ALA A 90 4.32 13.43 -22.45
N SER A 91 4.05 12.30 -23.11
CA SER A 91 2.69 11.91 -23.51
C SER A 91 1.81 11.42 -22.34
N VAL A 92 2.43 10.89 -21.29
CA VAL A 92 1.73 10.24 -20.15
C VAL A 92 2.13 10.89 -18.83
N PRO A 93 1.69 12.14 -18.56
CA PRO A 93 2.02 12.84 -17.33
C PRO A 93 1.31 12.22 -16.12
N HIS A 94 1.86 12.46 -14.92
CA HIS A 94 1.13 12.18 -13.70
C HIS A 94 0.01 13.20 -13.47
N MET A 95 -1.13 12.71 -13.00
CA MET A 95 -2.20 13.60 -12.54
C MET A 95 -1.81 14.31 -11.25
N LYS A 96 -2.12 15.60 -11.18
CA LYS A 96 -2.00 16.38 -9.94
C LYS A 96 -3.01 15.85 -8.91
N HIS A 97 -2.57 15.72 -7.67
CA HIS A 97 -3.44 15.37 -6.55
C HIS A 97 -3.79 16.61 -5.75
N PRO A 98 -5.06 16.84 -5.41
CA PRO A 98 -5.36 17.79 -4.35
C PRO A 98 -4.75 17.26 -3.04
N ILE A 99 -4.01 18.13 -2.36
CA ILE A 99 -3.48 17.82 -1.02
C ILE A 99 -4.69 17.83 -0.07
N ARG A 100 -5.16 16.65 0.33
CA ARG A 100 -6.13 16.53 1.42
C ARG A 100 -5.39 16.69 2.73
N ARG A 101 -5.73 17.74 3.48
CA ARG A 101 -5.27 17.87 4.86
C ARG A 101 -5.91 16.73 5.68
N ALA A 102 -5.12 16.12 6.55
CA ALA A 102 -5.65 15.15 7.49
C ALA A 102 -6.63 15.87 8.43
N GLU A 103 -7.79 15.27 8.65
CA GLU A 103 -8.73 15.73 9.66
C GLU A 103 -8.18 15.36 11.04
N VAL A 104 -8.14 16.32 11.94
CA VAL A 104 -7.65 16.14 13.31
C VAL A 104 -8.87 16.03 14.21
N TYR A 105 -9.04 14.87 14.80
CA TYR A 105 -10.14 14.62 15.75
C TYR A 105 -9.89 15.34 17.07
N ALA A 106 -10.96 15.87 17.67
CA ALA A 106 -10.92 16.38 19.02
C ALA A 106 -10.65 15.23 20.01
N ARG A 107 -10.14 15.56 21.20
CA ARG A 107 -9.81 14.55 22.21
C ARG A 107 -11.01 13.69 22.60
N SER A 108 -12.18 14.31 22.75
CA SER A 108 -13.45 13.62 23.07
C SER A 108 -13.88 12.64 21.98
N GLU A 109 -13.74 13.03 20.70
CA GLU A 109 -14.04 12.16 19.56
C GLU A 109 -13.10 10.95 19.52
N LEU A 110 -11.82 11.18 19.77
CA LEU A 110 -10.83 10.11 19.83
C LEU A 110 -11.11 9.14 20.98
N GLU A 111 -11.47 9.64 22.17
CA GLU A 111 -11.85 8.81 23.32
C GLU A 111 -13.10 7.98 22.99
N ALA A 112 -14.07 8.55 22.29
CA ALA A 112 -15.26 7.83 21.81
C ALA A 112 -14.88 6.72 20.82
N ILE A 113 -14.04 7.01 19.81
CA ILE A 113 -13.56 6.04 18.83
C ILE A 113 -12.83 4.87 19.51
N LEU A 114 -11.91 5.16 20.43
CA LEU A 114 -11.13 4.15 21.14
C LEU A 114 -11.98 3.31 22.11
N SER A 115 -13.10 3.84 22.56
CA SER A 115 -14.03 3.17 23.49
C SER A 115 -15.14 2.40 22.79
N ALA A 116 -15.41 2.69 21.51
CA ALA A 116 -16.50 2.10 20.73
C ALA A 116 -16.45 0.57 20.60
N PRO A 117 -15.28 -0.08 20.43
CA PRO A 117 -15.25 -1.53 20.27
C PRO A 117 -15.73 -2.24 21.55
N SER A 118 -16.71 -3.14 21.39
CA SER A 118 -17.21 -3.99 22.47
C SER A 118 -16.21 -5.09 22.85
N GLN A 119 -15.46 -5.57 21.87
CA GLN A 119 -14.47 -6.64 22.07
C GLN A 119 -13.15 -6.06 22.64
N PRO A 120 -12.64 -6.60 23.77
CA PRO A 120 -11.38 -6.15 24.36
C PRO A 120 -10.19 -6.22 23.39
N ARG A 121 -10.19 -7.22 22.52
CA ARG A 121 -9.16 -7.41 21.46
C ARG A 121 -9.12 -6.22 20.50
N ASP A 122 -10.26 -5.80 19.99
CA ASP A 122 -10.34 -4.73 18.99
C ASP A 122 -9.99 -3.38 19.62
N ARG A 123 -10.43 -3.19 20.86
CA ARG A 123 -10.06 -2.00 21.65
C ARG A 123 -8.56 -1.90 21.86
N ALA A 124 -7.90 -2.99 22.27
CA ALA A 124 -6.46 -3.00 22.47
C ALA A 124 -5.70 -2.82 21.16
N PHE A 125 -6.21 -3.38 20.06
CA PHE A 125 -5.66 -3.15 18.72
C PHE A 125 -5.68 -1.66 18.37
N LEU A 126 -6.85 -1.00 18.47
CA LEU A 126 -6.98 0.44 18.18
C LEU A 126 -6.11 1.30 19.10
N MET A 127 -6.09 0.99 20.39
CA MET A 127 -5.22 1.70 21.36
C MET A 127 -3.73 1.55 21.00
N THR A 128 -3.31 0.37 20.54
CA THR A 128 -1.92 0.12 20.13
C THR A 128 -1.58 0.89 18.86
N VAL A 129 -2.47 0.86 17.86
CA VAL A 129 -2.32 1.62 16.61
C VAL A 129 -2.15 3.10 16.91
N TYR A 130 -3.04 3.65 17.73
CA TYR A 130 -3.01 5.06 18.08
C TYR A 130 -1.79 5.45 18.91
N ALA A 131 -1.54 4.75 20.02
CA ALA A 131 -0.47 5.10 20.96
C ALA A 131 0.94 4.95 20.36
N CYS A 132 1.12 4.00 19.44
CA CYS A 132 2.40 3.72 18.79
C CYS A 132 2.52 4.32 17.39
N GLY A 133 1.50 5.00 16.87
CA GLY A 133 1.49 5.54 15.50
C GLY A 133 1.77 4.49 14.44
N LEU A 134 1.17 3.30 14.60
CA LEU A 134 1.39 2.19 13.69
C LEU A 134 0.57 2.34 12.40
N ARG A 135 1.16 1.92 11.28
CA ARG A 135 0.35 1.65 10.08
C ARG A 135 -0.51 0.41 10.30
N ILE A 136 -1.67 0.34 9.65
CA ILE A 136 -2.55 -0.82 9.78
C ILE A 136 -1.81 -2.13 9.46
N SER A 137 -1.01 -2.16 8.40
CA SER A 137 -0.23 -3.35 8.04
C SER A 137 0.84 -3.70 9.09
N GLU A 138 1.43 -2.72 9.76
CA GLU A 138 2.38 -2.95 10.85
C GLU A 138 1.66 -3.54 12.07
N ALA A 139 0.48 -3.02 12.37
CA ALA A 139 -0.32 -3.48 13.51
C ALA A 139 -0.87 -4.91 13.30
N THR A 140 -1.31 -5.25 12.08
CA THR A 140 -1.79 -6.61 11.77
C THR A 140 -0.69 -7.66 11.75
N ASP A 141 0.55 -7.25 11.50
CA ASP A 141 1.73 -8.15 11.47
C ASP A 141 2.41 -8.29 12.85
N LEU A 142 1.93 -7.56 13.88
CA LEU A 142 2.49 -7.64 15.23
C LEU A 142 2.31 -9.03 15.84
N LYS A 143 3.37 -9.48 16.48
CA LYS A 143 3.40 -10.71 17.26
C LYS A 143 3.61 -10.39 18.74
N THR A 144 3.18 -11.26 19.61
CA THR A 144 3.42 -11.15 21.06
C THR A 144 4.92 -11.05 21.39
N SER A 145 5.77 -11.75 20.61
CA SER A 145 7.23 -11.69 20.71
C SER A 145 7.86 -10.35 20.31
N ASP A 146 7.07 -9.42 19.75
CA ASP A 146 7.55 -8.07 19.42
C ASP A 146 7.43 -7.10 20.60
N ILE A 147 6.80 -7.54 21.70
CA ILE A 147 6.63 -6.77 22.93
C ILE A 147 7.76 -7.15 23.90
N ASP A 148 8.68 -6.23 24.11
CA ASP A 148 9.73 -6.33 25.13
C ASP A 148 9.22 -5.65 26.42
N ARG A 149 8.62 -6.45 27.31
CA ARG A 149 8.07 -5.95 28.58
C ARG A 149 9.14 -5.39 29.51
N PRO A 150 10.28 -6.08 29.74
CA PRO A 150 11.35 -5.54 30.60
C PRO A 150 11.86 -4.17 30.13
N ARG A 151 12.01 -3.97 28.83
CA ARG A 151 12.49 -2.70 28.26
C ARG A 151 11.38 -1.72 27.95
N MET A 152 10.11 -2.09 28.17
CA MET A 152 8.95 -1.26 27.80
C MET A 152 9.01 -0.79 26.37
N GLN A 153 9.24 -1.72 25.44
CA GLN A 153 9.42 -1.44 24.02
C GLN A 153 8.56 -2.35 23.13
N LEU A 154 8.14 -1.80 21.98
CA LEU A 154 7.49 -2.52 20.89
C LEU A 154 8.40 -2.50 19.67
N ARG A 155 8.73 -3.67 19.14
CA ARG A 155 9.53 -3.81 17.92
C ARG A 155 8.63 -3.93 16.69
N VAL A 156 8.74 -2.98 15.76
CA VAL A 156 8.09 -3.04 14.45
C VAL A 156 9.10 -3.60 13.46
N ARG A 157 8.87 -4.83 12.96
CA ARG A 157 9.87 -5.53 12.12
C ARG A 157 9.92 -5.02 10.69
N ASN A 158 8.75 -4.77 10.08
CA ASN A 158 8.59 -4.47 8.65
C ASN A 158 7.95 -3.10 8.42
N GLY A 159 8.70 -2.02 8.72
CA GLY A 159 8.26 -0.67 8.35
C GLY A 159 8.34 -0.41 6.84
N LYS A 160 7.87 0.76 6.38
CA LYS A 160 7.98 1.20 4.98
C LYS A 160 9.44 1.15 4.53
N GLY A 161 9.73 0.38 3.48
CA GLY A 161 11.10 0.17 2.98
C GLY A 161 11.90 -0.89 3.75
N ALA A 162 11.23 -1.85 4.42
CA ALA A 162 11.83 -2.92 5.22
C ALA A 162 12.70 -2.44 6.40
N LYS A 163 12.54 -1.18 6.84
CA LYS A 163 13.25 -0.65 8.02
C LYS A 163 12.43 -0.93 9.27
N GLY A 164 12.99 -1.76 10.16
CA GLY A 164 12.45 -1.98 11.49
C GLY A 164 12.66 -0.73 12.38
N ARG A 165 11.79 -0.55 13.38
CA ARG A 165 11.95 0.47 14.41
C ARG A 165 11.48 -0.05 15.77
N VAL A 166 12.00 0.54 16.82
CA VAL A 166 11.59 0.28 18.20
C VAL A 166 10.82 1.49 18.70
N LEU A 167 9.70 1.24 19.36
CA LEU A 167 8.80 2.26 19.89
C LEU A 167 8.67 2.07 21.42
N PRO A 168 8.57 3.14 22.21
CA PRO A 168 8.31 3.02 23.63
C PRO A 168 6.88 2.54 23.89
N LEU A 169 6.71 1.70 24.92
CA LEU A 169 5.40 1.28 25.41
C LEU A 169 5.06 2.00 26.71
N SER A 170 3.87 2.57 26.80
CA SER A 170 3.38 3.09 28.07
C SER A 170 2.88 1.95 28.98
N LYS A 171 2.99 2.14 30.30
CA LYS A 171 2.43 1.19 31.28
C LYS A 171 0.91 0.96 31.10
N ARG A 172 0.17 2.01 30.70
CA ARG A 172 -1.27 1.95 30.42
C ARG A 172 -1.58 1.06 29.21
N LEU A 173 -0.78 1.20 28.13
CA LEU A 173 -0.91 0.38 26.94
C LEU A 173 -0.58 -1.09 27.23
N LEU A 174 0.50 -1.34 27.99
CA LEU A 174 0.92 -2.68 28.36
C LEU A 174 -0.15 -3.41 29.18
N LYS A 175 -0.85 -2.72 30.10
CA LYS A 175 -1.97 -3.29 30.86
C LYS A 175 -3.16 -3.65 29.94
N GLY A 176 -3.50 -2.80 28.97
CA GLY A 176 -4.59 -3.04 28.00
C GLY A 176 -4.27 -4.21 27.05
N VAL A 177 -3.04 -4.33 26.60
CA VAL A 177 -2.58 -5.41 25.72
C VAL A 177 -2.31 -6.70 26.50
N GLY A 178 -1.88 -6.60 27.76
CA GLY A 178 -1.57 -7.75 28.61
C GLY A 178 -2.75 -8.67 28.90
N GLY A 179 -3.96 -8.12 29.03
CA GLY A 179 -5.19 -8.92 29.18
C GLY A 179 -5.53 -9.78 27.94
N LEU A 180 -5.13 -9.33 26.76
CA LEU A 180 -5.31 -10.06 25.51
C LEU A 180 -4.31 -11.22 25.34
N LEU A 181 -3.08 -11.00 25.78
CA LEU A 181 -2.02 -12.01 25.67
C LEU A 181 -2.24 -13.19 26.61
N ALA A 182 -2.96 -12.96 27.74
CA ALA A 182 -3.32 -14.02 28.65
C ALA A 182 -4.46 -14.90 28.09
N SER A 183 -5.40 -14.32 27.31
CA SER A 183 -6.52 -15.09 26.73
C SER A 183 -6.13 -15.92 25.49
N THR A 184 -5.06 -15.59 24.77
CA THR A 184 -4.58 -16.35 23.60
C THR A 184 -3.59 -17.47 23.96
N ALA A 185 -3.09 -17.50 25.19
CA ALA A 185 -2.21 -18.58 25.68
C ALA A 185 -2.99 -19.77 26.29
N SER A 186 -4.32 -19.69 26.33
CA SER A 186 -5.20 -20.71 26.91
C SER A 186 -6.11 -21.40 25.87
N SER A 187 -5.77 -21.31 24.58
CA SER A 187 -6.50 -21.99 23.49
C SER A 187 -5.57 -22.87 22.67
#